data_ca30a8c47f1bc63c9c04faa440643794
#
_entry.id   ca30a8c47f1bc63c9c04faa440643794
#
_cell.length_a   1.000
_cell.length_b   1.000
_cell.length_c   1.000
_cell.angle_alpha   90.00
_cell.angle_beta   90.00
_cell.angle_gamma   90.00
#
_symmetry.space_group_name_H-M   'P 1'
#
loop_
_entity.id
_entity.type
_entity.pdbx_description
1 polymer ?
#
loop_
_entity_poly.entity_id
_entity_poly.type
_entity_poly.pdbx_seq_one_letter_code
_entity_poly.pdbx_strand_id
1 'polypeptide(L)'
;MSEMLVLDGLTKAYNRGKPGEVTVLRGATLSVGAGEVVALVAPSGAGKSTLLHIAGLLDTPDEGRVAIGGTEMAGLGDRARTGTRRREVGFIYQFHHLLPEFTALENVVLPQLANGVARTAAVARARDLLRRVGVGAREGHRPAALSGGEQQRVAFCRALANAPRLLLADEPTGNLDPGTSDQVFGVLMDLVRGTGLSALIATHNLELAARMDRVVRLEAGRVV
;
A
#
# COMPACT_ATOMS: atom_id res chain seq x y z
N MET A 1 8.16 -20.08 7.72
CA MET A 1 7.91 -19.23 6.52
C MET A 1 8.74 -17.97 6.70
N SER A 2 9.35 -17.46 5.64
CA SER A 2 10.13 -16.21 5.73
C SER A 2 9.18 -15.02 5.88
N GLU A 3 9.47 -14.10 6.79
CA GLU A 3 8.70 -12.88 6.96
C GLU A 3 9.07 -11.86 5.89
N MET A 4 8.05 -11.28 5.25
CA MET A 4 8.22 -10.21 4.26
C MET A 4 8.26 -8.84 4.92
N LEU A 5 7.45 -8.61 5.95
CA LEU A 5 7.43 -7.41 6.76
C LEU A 5 7.50 -7.79 8.23
N VAL A 6 8.36 -7.11 8.98
CA VAL A 6 8.42 -7.18 10.45
C VAL A 6 8.37 -5.76 11.00
N LEU A 7 7.38 -5.51 11.84
CA LEU A 7 7.25 -4.32 12.66
C LEU A 7 7.35 -4.78 14.11
N ASP A 8 8.33 -4.28 14.87
CA ASP A 8 8.57 -4.76 16.21
C ASP A 8 8.71 -3.60 17.20
N GLY A 9 7.83 -3.54 18.18
CA GLY A 9 7.83 -2.56 19.24
C GLY A 9 7.66 -1.11 18.80
N LEU A 10 6.93 -0.84 17.69
CA LEU A 10 6.85 0.50 17.12
C LEU A 10 6.14 1.48 18.05
N THR A 11 6.83 2.55 18.41
CA THR A 11 6.29 3.71 19.12
C THR A 11 6.35 4.93 18.21
N LYS A 12 5.28 5.72 18.20
CA LYS A 12 5.22 6.98 17.46
C LYS A 12 4.37 8.01 18.15
N ALA A 13 4.95 9.19 18.38
CA ALA A 13 4.24 10.36 18.88
C ALA A 13 4.46 11.57 17.96
N TYR A 14 3.41 12.35 17.75
CA TYR A 14 3.49 13.63 17.04
C TYR A 14 3.49 14.77 18.03
N ASN A 15 4.13 15.88 17.67
CA ASN A 15 4.31 17.08 18.53
C ASN A 15 5.01 16.78 19.86
N ARG A 16 5.94 15.86 19.88
CA ARG A 16 6.66 15.41 21.08
C ARG A 16 7.25 16.59 21.86
N GLY A 17 6.97 16.64 23.17
CA GLY A 17 7.41 17.71 24.06
C GLY A 17 6.75 19.07 23.84
N LYS A 18 5.64 19.12 23.07
CA LYS A 18 4.86 20.34 22.82
C LYS A 18 3.42 20.19 23.31
N PRO A 19 2.71 21.31 23.57
CA PRO A 19 1.27 21.25 23.77
C PRO A 19 0.60 20.56 22.56
N GLY A 20 -0.27 19.57 22.84
CA GLY A 20 -0.91 18.77 21.80
C GLY A 20 -0.10 17.53 21.35
N GLU A 21 0.83 17.06 22.17
CA GLU A 21 1.48 15.76 21.94
C GLU A 21 0.43 14.63 21.88
N VAL A 22 0.51 13.82 20.81
CA VAL A 22 -0.36 12.66 20.63
C VAL A 22 0.48 11.42 20.35
N THR A 23 0.50 10.48 21.27
CA THR A 23 1.10 9.16 21.04
C THR A 23 0.13 8.28 20.28
N VAL A 24 0.48 7.95 19.04
CA VAL A 24 -0.36 7.19 18.09
C VAL A 24 -0.07 5.69 18.15
N LEU A 25 1.22 5.30 18.21
CA LEU A 25 1.64 3.91 18.36
C LEU A 25 2.34 3.71 19.71
N ARG A 26 2.09 2.56 20.35
CA ARG A 26 2.53 2.26 21.73
C ARG A 26 3.12 0.86 21.84
N GLY A 27 4.22 0.60 21.12
CA GLY A 27 4.84 -0.72 21.05
C GLY A 27 4.08 -1.66 20.12
N ALA A 28 3.61 -1.16 18.97
CA ALA A 28 2.90 -1.97 17.98
C ALA A 28 3.85 -3.00 17.34
N THR A 29 3.47 -4.29 17.38
CA THR A 29 4.22 -5.39 16.80
C THR A 29 3.33 -6.16 15.83
N LEU A 30 3.82 -6.38 14.60
CA LEU A 30 3.11 -7.08 13.53
C LEU A 30 4.12 -7.68 12.57
N SER A 31 3.85 -8.89 12.08
CA SER A 31 4.58 -9.44 10.92
C SER A 31 3.63 -9.85 9.80
N VAL A 32 4.14 -9.86 8.57
CA VAL A 32 3.47 -10.38 7.37
C VAL A 32 4.40 -11.39 6.73
N GLY A 33 3.92 -12.61 6.56
CA GLY A 33 4.64 -13.70 5.90
C GLY A 33 4.79 -13.49 4.39
N ALA A 34 5.70 -14.21 3.76
CA ALA A 34 5.83 -14.20 2.31
C ALA A 34 4.57 -14.77 1.65
N GLY A 35 3.94 -14.00 0.76
CA GLY A 35 2.68 -14.33 0.09
C GLY A 35 1.43 -14.23 0.98
N GLU A 36 1.56 -13.80 2.23
CA GLU A 36 0.44 -13.62 3.15
C GLU A 36 -0.27 -12.28 2.90
N VAL A 37 -1.60 -12.29 3.00
CA VAL A 37 -2.45 -11.09 2.93
C VAL A 37 -3.08 -10.86 4.29
N VAL A 38 -2.67 -9.81 4.98
CA VAL A 38 -3.12 -9.46 6.33
C VAL A 38 -4.04 -8.25 6.29
N ALA A 39 -5.23 -8.38 6.89
CA ALA A 39 -6.11 -7.26 7.16
C ALA A 39 -5.73 -6.57 8.47
N LEU A 40 -5.58 -5.25 8.43
CA LEU A 40 -5.43 -4.40 9.60
C LEU A 40 -6.74 -3.65 9.87
N VAL A 41 -7.48 -4.08 10.88
CA VAL A 41 -8.76 -3.46 11.24
C VAL A 41 -8.56 -2.53 12.43
N ALA A 42 -9.09 -1.31 12.33
CA ALA A 42 -9.07 -0.38 13.44
C ALA A 42 -10.12 0.74 13.26
N PRO A 43 -10.58 1.36 14.34
CA PRO A 43 -11.40 2.57 14.27
C PRO A 43 -10.69 3.71 13.53
N SER A 44 -11.48 4.70 13.06
CA SER A 44 -10.88 5.94 12.52
C SER A 44 -10.01 6.63 13.58
N GLY A 45 -8.85 7.15 13.17
CA GLY A 45 -7.91 7.82 14.08
C GLY A 45 -7.05 6.89 14.96
N ALA A 46 -7.21 5.57 14.88
CA ALA A 46 -6.45 4.61 15.71
C ALA A 46 -4.96 4.47 15.32
N GLY A 47 -4.50 5.11 14.22
CA GLY A 47 -3.10 5.05 13.81
C GLY A 47 -2.79 4.13 12.64
N LYS A 48 -3.81 3.61 11.90
CA LYS A 48 -3.62 2.75 10.71
C LYS A 48 -2.67 3.36 9.70
N SER A 49 -2.96 4.58 9.26
CA SER A 49 -2.14 5.28 8.26
C SER A 49 -0.71 5.52 8.76
N THR A 50 -0.53 5.86 10.05
CA THR A 50 0.80 6.00 10.67
C THR A 50 1.57 4.69 10.63
N LEU A 51 0.93 3.57 10.99
CA LEU A 51 1.55 2.25 10.92
C LEU A 51 1.96 1.89 9.49
N LEU A 52 1.06 2.10 8.52
CA LEU A 52 1.34 1.85 7.10
C LEU A 52 2.44 2.77 6.55
N HIS A 53 2.48 4.05 6.94
CA HIS A 53 3.53 4.98 6.52
C HIS A 53 4.91 4.55 7.05
N ILE A 54 4.98 4.09 8.31
CA ILE A 54 6.22 3.56 8.88
C ILE A 54 6.61 2.26 8.17
N ALA A 55 5.67 1.32 7.99
CA ALA A 55 5.90 0.09 7.25
C ALA A 55 6.38 0.33 5.81
N GLY A 56 5.84 1.37 5.16
CA GLY A 56 6.21 1.80 3.81
C GLY A 56 7.43 2.74 3.73
N LEU A 57 8.13 2.97 4.84
CA LEU A 57 9.31 3.84 4.92
C LEU A 57 9.02 5.31 4.52
N LEU A 58 7.78 5.75 4.62
CA LEU A 58 7.36 7.15 4.41
C LEU A 58 7.56 7.98 5.67
N ASP A 59 7.49 7.34 6.84
CA ASP A 59 7.78 7.93 8.15
C ASP A 59 8.79 7.05 8.91
N THR A 60 9.30 7.54 10.04
CA THR A 60 10.17 6.80 10.95
C THR A 60 9.49 6.62 12.30
N PRO A 61 9.59 5.45 12.93
CA PRO A 61 9.17 5.30 14.31
C PRO A 61 10.10 6.08 15.23
N ASP A 62 9.60 6.44 16.42
CA ASP A 62 10.44 6.99 17.49
C ASP A 62 11.23 5.89 18.20
N GLU A 63 10.63 4.69 18.31
CA GLU A 63 11.24 3.49 18.87
C GLU A 63 10.74 2.26 18.12
N GLY A 64 11.46 1.14 18.25
CA GLY A 64 11.17 -0.11 17.57
C GLY A 64 11.91 -0.23 16.25
N ARG A 65 11.60 -1.29 15.51
CA ARG A 65 12.30 -1.61 14.26
C ARG A 65 11.35 -2.00 13.14
N VAL A 66 11.83 -1.81 11.92
CA VAL A 66 11.15 -2.22 10.68
C VAL A 66 12.12 -3.04 9.85
N ALA A 67 11.70 -4.24 9.42
CA ALA A 67 12.46 -5.03 8.45
C ALA A 67 11.57 -5.40 7.26
N ILE A 68 12.11 -5.34 6.05
CA ILE A 68 11.44 -5.69 4.80
C ILE A 68 12.29 -6.72 4.07
N GLY A 69 11.72 -7.87 3.74
CA GLY A 69 12.42 -8.96 3.07
C GLY A 69 13.67 -9.43 3.80
N GLY A 70 13.63 -9.44 5.13
CA GLY A 70 14.75 -9.80 6.01
C GLY A 70 15.82 -8.72 6.18
N THR A 71 15.69 -7.57 5.52
CA THR A 71 16.63 -6.45 5.66
C THR A 71 16.10 -5.44 6.67
N GLU A 72 16.91 -5.13 7.72
CA GLU A 72 16.61 -4.12 8.72
C GLU A 72 16.67 -2.71 8.09
N MET A 73 15.64 -1.90 8.37
CA MET A 73 15.52 -0.53 7.86
C MET A 73 16.02 0.52 8.86
N ALA A 74 16.18 0.16 10.14
CA ALA A 74 16.77 1.04 11.14
C ALA A 74 18.22 1.36 10.81
N GLY A 75 18.60 2.62 11.01
CA GLY A 75 19.97 3.08 10.70
C GLY A 75 20.27 3.29 9.21
N LEU A 76 19.39 2.91 8.29
CA LEU A 76 19.56 3.21 6.88
C LEU A 76 19.29 4.69 6.60
N GLY A 77 20.22 5.34 5.89
CA GLY A 77 20.06 6.70 5.41
C GLY A 77 18.87 6.81 4.41
N ASP A 78 18.36 8.02 4.25
CA ASP A 78 17.17 8.31 3.45
C ASP A 78 17.25 7.81 1.99
N ARG A 79 18.44 7.88 1.38
CA ARG A 79 18.68 7.35 0.02
C ARG A 79 18.44 5.84 -0.07
N ALA A 80 18.89 5.06 0.91
CA ALA A 80 18.74 3.61 0.94
C ALA A 80 17.26 3.23 1.18
N ARG A 81 16.60 3.90 2.16
CA ARG A 81 15.17 3.72 2.44
C ARG A 81 14.31 4.05 1.22
N THR A 82 14.59 5.16 0.53
CA THR A 82 13.91 5.54 -0.72
C THR A 82 14.13 4.50 -1.81
N GLY A 83 15.36 3.95 -1.93
CA GLY A 83 15.66 2.87 -2.86
C GLY A 83 14.87 1.61 -2.58
N THR A 84 14.74 1.20 -1.32
CA THR A 84 13.93 0.04 -0.91
C THR A 84 12.45 0.29 -1.17
N ARG A 85 11.90 1.42 -0.71
CA ARG A 85 10.49 1.79 -0.96
C ARG A 85 10.14 1.72 -2.44
N ARG A 86 10.98 2.28 -3.31
CA ARG A 86 10.75 2.34 -4.75
C ARG A 86 10.74 0.97 -5.43
N ARG A 87 11.52 0.00 -4.94
CA ARG A 87 11.65 -1.34 -5.55
C ARG A 87 10.77 -2.39 -4.89
N GLU A 88 10.66 -2.36 -3.56
CA GLU A 88 10.09 -3.44 -2.78
C GLU A 88 8.64 -3.20 -2.35
N VAL A 89 8.19 -1.92 -2.33
CA VAL A 89 6.89 -1.55 -1.75
C VAL A 89 5.99 -0.91 -2.79
N GLY A 90 4.78 -1.47 -2.95
CA GLY A 90 3.67 -0.81 -3.61
C GLY A 90 2.77 -0.15 -2.58
N PHE A 91 2.27 1.05 -2.85
CA PHE A 91 1.39 1.75 -1.93
C PHE A 91 0.07 2.13 -2.62
N ILE A 92 -1.05 1.77 -1.99
CA ILE A 92 -2.41 2.16 -2.38
C ILE A 92 -2.99 3.01 -1.26
N TYR A 93 -3.54 4.16 -1.62
CA TYR A 93 -4.19 5.09 -0.70
C TYR A 93 -5.70 5.04 -0.85
N GLN A 94 -6.43 5.48 0.15
CA GLN A 94 -7.88 5.66 0.11
C GLN A 94 -8.31 6.55 -1.05
N PHE A 95 -7.63 7.70 -1.23
CA PHE A 95 -7.73 8.50 -2.45
C PHE A 95 -6.70 8.00 -3.44
N HIS A 96 -7.10 7.77 -4.67
CA HIS A 96 -6.24 7.20 -5.71
C HIS A 96 -4.95 7.98 -6.00
N HIS A 97 -4.91 9.30 -5.71
CA HIS A 97 -3.77 10.21 -5.93
C HIS A 97 -3.11 10.04 -7.30
N LEU A 98 -3.92 9.85 -8.34
CA LEU A 98 -3.43 9.85 -9.71
C LEU A 98 -2.99 11.26 -10.08
N LEU A 99 -1.94 11.34 -10.88
CA LEU A 99 -1.46 12.59 -11.44
C LEU A 99 -2.46 13.07 -12.50
N PRO A 100 -3.16 14.20 -12.30
CA PRO A 100 -4.32 14.58 -13.13
C PRO A 100 -3.93 14.99 -14.56
N GLU A 101 -2.69 15.46 -14.77
CA GLU A 101 -2.16 15.86 -16.07
C GLU A 101 -1.78 14.66 -16.96
N PHE A 102 -1.62 13.47 -16.37
CA PHE A 102 -1.16 12.26 -17.04
C PHE A 102 -2.32 11.30 -17.30
N THR A 103 -2.25 10.58 -18.41
CA THR A 103 -3.18 9.52 -18.74
C THR A 103 -3.07 8.33 -17.77
N ALA A 104 -4.03 7.41 -17.80
CA ALA A 104 -3.99 6.17 -17.05
C ALA A 104 -2.69 5.39 -17.33
N LEU A 105 -2.31 5.26 -18.60
CA LEU A 105 -1.07 4.62 -19.01
C LEU A 105 0.16 5.32 -18.41
N GLU A 106 0.24 6.63 -18.52
CA GLU A 106 1.38 7.40 -18.03
C GLU A 106 1.51 7.33 -16.51
N ASN A 107 0.41 7.36 -15.76
CA ASN A 107 0.42 7.16 -14.31
C ASN A 107 1.08 5.83 -13.89
N VAL A 108 0.95 4.78 -14.71
CA VAL A 108 1.56 3.46 -14.44
C VAL A 108 2.98 3.36 -15.01
N VAL A 109 3.31 4.09 -16.06
CA VAL A 109 4.64 4.12 -16.68
C VAL A 109 5.65 4.91 -15.85
N LEU A 110 5.25 6.07 -15.30
CA LEU A 110 6.14 7.01 -14.62
C LEU A 110 6.99 6.38 -13.50
N PRO A 111 6.43 5.58 -12.54
CA PRO A 111 7.25 4.98 -11.48
C PRO A 111 8.30 4.01 -12.01
N GLN A 112 8.06 3.36 -13.15
CA GLN A 112 9.01 2.46 -13.80
C GLN A 112 10.17 3.24 -14.44
N LEU A 113 9.87 4.35 -15.11
CA LEU A 113 10.90 5.25 -15.67
C LEU A 113 11.77 5.83 -14.55
N ALA A 114 11.17 6.25 -13.44
CA ALA A 114 11.89 6.72 -12.26
C ALA A 114 12.80 5.63 -11.65
N ASN A 115 12.50 4.36 -11.92
CA ASN A 115 13.31 3.20 -11.52
C ASN A 115 14.36 2.77 -12.58
N GLY A 116 14.47 3.52 -13.69
CA GLY A 116 15.42 3.27 -14.77
C GLY A 116 14.99 2.22 -15.79
N VAL A 117 13.72 1.81 -15.77
CA VAL A 117 13.18 0.85 -16.77
C VAL A 117 13.06 1.56 -18.13
N ALA A 118 13.48 0.89 -19.19
CA ALA A 118 13.35 1.42 -20.56
C ALA A 118 11.88 1.69 -20.91
N ARG A 119 11.59 2.80 -21.58
CA ARG A 119 10.22 3.26 -21.90
C ARG A 119 9.37 2.20 -22.57
N THR A 120 9.93 1.45 -23.54
CA THR A 120 9.23 0.38 -24.26
C THR A 120 8.78 -0.73 -23.34
N ALA A 121 9.64 -1.18 -22.43
CA ALA A 121 9.31 -2.20 -21.41
C ALA A 121 8.30 -1.68 -20.39
N ALA A 122 8.45 -0.44 -19.93
CA ALA A 122 7.52 0.20 -19.00
C ALA A 122 6.10 0.32 -19.61
N VAL A 123 5.98 0.74 -20.85
CA VAL A 123 4.70 0.82 -21.58
C VAL A 123 4.07 -0.56 -21.74
N ALA A 124 4.86 -1.57 -22.17
CA ALA A 124 4.34 -2.92 -22.34
C ALA A 124 3.78 -3.49 -21.02
N ARG A 125 4.52 -3.34 -19.92
CA ARG A 125 4.07 -3.77 -18.60
C ARG A 125 2.85 -2.98 -18.11
N ALA A 126 2.83 -1.66 -18.30
CA ALA A 126 1.70 -0.83 -17.89
C ALA A 126 0.41 -1.24 -18.62
N ARG A 127 0.48 -1.50 -19.93
CA ARG A 127 -0.66 -2.01 -20.71
C ARG A 127 -1.14 -3.37 -20.24
N ASP A 128 -0.22 -4.28 -19.91
CA ASP A 128 -0.57 -5.58 -19.35
C ASP A 128 -1.33 -5.44 -18.04
N LEU A 129 -0.83 -4.63 -17.11
CA LEU A 129 -1.50 -4.37 -15.83
C LEU A 129 -2.89 -3.75 -16.03
N LEU A 130 -3.02 -2.71 -16.87
CA LEU A 130 -4.31 -2.05 -17.14
C LEU A 130 -5.33 -3.02 -17.77
N ARG A 131 -4.90 -3.94 -18.64
CA ARG A 131 -5.77 -4.97 -19.20
C ARG A 131 -6.24 -5.96 -18.13
N ARG A 132 -5.36 -6.42 -17.25
CA ARG A 132 -5.69 -7.36 -16.15
C ARG A 132 -6.76 -6.81 -15.20
N VAL A 133 -6.78 -5.50 -14.98
CA VAL A 133 -7.79 -4.85 -14.13
C VAL A 133 -9.01 -4.33 -14.90
N GLY A 134 -9.12 -4.66 -16.21
CA GLY A 134 -10.27 -4.31 -17.03
C GLY A 134 -10.37 -2.83 -17.43
N VAL A 135 -9.26 -2.07 -17.40
CA VAL A 135 -9.24 -0.65 -17.82
C VAL A 135 -8.32 -0.40 -19.03
N GLY A 136 -7.97 -1.44 -19.78
CA GLY A 136 -7.11 -1.32 -20.95
C GLY A 136 -7.66 -0.39 -22.03
N ALA A 137 -8.98 -0.39 -22.28
CA ALA A 137 -9.63 0.52 -23.23
C ALA A 137 -9.60 2.01 -22.77
N ARG A 138 -9.22 2.26 -21.54
CA ARG A 138 -9.14 3.60 -20.93
C ARG A 138 -7.69 4.13 -20.81
N GLU A 139 -6.70 3.43 -21.38
CA GLU A 139 -5.27 3.75 -21.18
C GLU A 139 -4.91 5.20 -21.56
N GLY A 140 -5.59 5.79 -22.56
CA GLY A 140 -5.39 7.16 -23.01
C GLY A 140 -6.19 8.21 -22.24
N HIS A 141 -7.05 7.83 -21.30
CA HIS A 141 -7.89 8.77 -20.55
C HIS A 141 -7.13 9.36 -19.37
N ARG A 142 -7.39 10.66 -19.09
CA ARG A 142 -6.93 11.32 -17.86
C ARG A 142 -7.85 10.96 -16.70
N PRO A 143 -7.40 11.08 -15.43
CA PRO A 143 -8.20 10.75 -14.26
C PRO A 143 -9.60 11.38 -14.25
N ALA A 144 -9.76 12.62 -14.66
CA ALA A 144 -11.05 13.29 -14.71
C ALA A 144 -12.09 12.63 -15.66
N ALA A 145 -11.64 11.82 -16.61
CA ALA A 145 -12.50 11.10 -17.56
C ALA A 145 -12.72 9.61 -17.16
N LEU A 146 -12.29 9.23 -15.97
CA LEU A 146 -12.44 7.89 -15.41
C LEU A 146 -13.43 7.90 -14.24
N SER A 147 -14.24 6.82 -14.11
CA SER A 147 -15.03 6.61 -12.90
C SER A 147 -14.14 6.38 -11.67
N GLY A 148 -14.67 6.55 -10.46
CA GLY A 148 -13.92 6.32 -9.21
C GLY A 148 -13.32 4.91 -9.13
N GLY A 149 -14.07 3.89 -9.53
CA GLY A 149 -13.58 2.51 -9.57
C GLY A 149 -12.51 2.29 -10.65
N GLU A 150 -12.60 2.95 -11.82
CA GLU A 150 -11.54 2.92 -12.84
C GLU A 150 -10.27 3.61 -12.34
N GLN A 151 -10.40 4.78 -11.70
CA GLN A 151 -9.26 5.50 -11.10
C GLN A 151 -8.56 4.63 -10.05
N GLN A 152 -9.31 3.95 -9.20
CA GLN A 152 -8.75 3.08 -8.17
C GLN A 152 -8.03 1.88 -8.78
N ARG A 153 -8.58 1.25 -9.83
CA ARG A 153 -7.90 0.17 -10.56
C ARG A 153 -6.60 0.65 -11.24
N VAL A 154 -6.57 1.87 -11.78
CA VAL A 154 -5.32 2.48 -12.30
C VAL A 154 -4.32 2.69 -11.16
N ALA A 155 -4.75 3.13 -9.97
CA ALA A 155 -3.87 3.27 -8.80
C ALA A 155 -3.29 1.92 -8.35
N PHE A 156 -4.04 0.82 -8.45
CA PHE A 156 -3.52 -0.54 -8.23
C PHE A 156 -2.41 -0.89 -9.23
N CYS A 157 -2.63 -0.62 -10.52
CA CYS A 157 -1.60 -0.83 -11.53
C CYS A 157 -0.34 -0.02 -11.26
N ARG A 158 -0.48 1.23 -10.83
CA ARG A 158 0.64 2.10 -10.45
C ARG A 158 1.42 1.54 -9.27
N ALA A 159 0.73 1.05 -8.23
CA ALA A 159 1.37 0.43 -7.08
C ALA A 159 2.17 -0.83 -7.46
N LEU A 160 1.69 -1.61 -8.42
CA LEU A 160 2.30 -2.85 -8.90
C LEU A 160 3.30 -2.65 -10.06
N ALA A 161 3.47 -1.44 -10.56
CA ALA A 161 4.27 -1.14 -11.75
C ALA A 161 5.72 -1.64 -11.65
N ASN A 162 6.35 -1.47 -10.49
CA ASN A 162 7.73 -1.89 -10.23
C ASN A 162 7.87 -3.35 -9.75
N ALA A 163 6.84 -4.18 -9.84
CA ALA A 163 6.83 -5.55 -9.32
C ALA A 163 7.28 -5.64 -7.85
N PRO A 164 6.66 -4.88 -6.93
CA PRO A 164 7.03 -4.92 -5.53
C PRO A 164 6.81 -6.32 -4.94
N ARG A 165 7.42 -6.60 -3.79
CA ARG A 165 7.17 -7.82 -3.01
C ARG A 165 6.21 -7.61 -1.84
N LEU A 166 6.00 -6.35 -1.44
CA LEU A 166 5.09 -5.94 -0.38
C LEU A 166 4.10 -4.89 -0.90
N LEU A 167 2.82 -5.12 -0.68
CA LEU A 167 1.77 -4.15 -0.91
C LEU A 167 1.26 -3.61 0.43
N LEU A 168 1.20 -2.30 0.54
CA LEU A 168 0.55 -1.59 1.64
C LEU A 168 -0.66 -0.85 1.09
N ALA A 169 -1.82 -1.07 1.67
CA ALA A 169 -3.05 -0.42 1.22
C ALA A 169 -3.79 0.20 2.40
N ASP A 170 -4.12 1.48 2.29
CA ASP A 170 -4.92 2.22 3.27
C ASP A 170 -6.32 2.46 2.70
N GLU A 171 -7.32 1.71 3.21
CA GLU A 171 -8.73 1.80 2.82
C GLU A 171 -8.91 1.78 1.27
N PRO A 172 -8.42 0.76 0.55
CA PRO A 172 -8.28 0.79 -0.92
C PRO A 172 -9.61 0.94 -1.68
N THR A 173 -10.74 0.82 -1.02
CA THR A 173 -12.08 0.98 -1.60
C THR A 173 -12.98 1.90 -0.79
N GLY A 174 -12.44 2.59 0.21
CA GLY A 174 -13.22 3.37 1.18
C GLY A 174 -13.99 4.57 0.62
N ASN A 175 -13.67 5.02 -0.60
CA ASN A 175 -14.35 6.12 -1.28
C ASN A 175 -15.32 5.68 -2.38
N LEU A 176 -15.59 4.37 -2.48
CA LEU A 176 -16.47 3.79 -3.48
C LEU A 176 -17.81 3.38 -2.85
N ASP A 177 -18.87 3.37 -3.65
CA ASP A 177 -20.14 2.76 -3.23
C ASP A 177 -19.96 1.25 -2.97
N PRO A 178 -20.83 0.62 -2.15
CA PRO A 178 -20.64 -0.76 -1.72
C PRO A 178 -20.51 -1.77 -2.88
N GLY A 179 -21.30 -1.62 -3.95
CA GLY A 179 -21.28 -2.54 -5.10
C GLY A 179 -19.98 -2.43 -5.89
N THR A 180 -19.52 -1.20 -6.14
CA THR A 180 -18.24 -0.94 -6.81
C THR A 180 -17.07 -1.35 -5.91
N SER A 181 -17.17 -1.13 -4.60
CA SER A 181 -16.15 -1.50 -3.62
C SER A 181 -15.85 -3.00 -3.65
N ASP A 182 -16.88 -3.85 -3.64
CA ASP A 182 -16.71 -5.30 -3.67
C ASP A 182 -16.05 -5.78 -4.96
N GLN A 183 -16.49 -5.26 -6.11
CA GLN A 183 -15.89 -5.59 -7.42
C GLN A 183 -14.41 -5.17 -7.49
N VAL A 184 -14.11 -3.93 -7.10
CA VAL A 184 -12.74 -3.38 -7.14
C VAL A 184 -11.83 -4.11 -6.16
N PHE A 185 -12.35 -4.47 -4.98
CA PHE A 185 -11.60 -5.29 -4.02
C PHE A 185 -11.32 -6.71 -4.55
N GLY A 186 -12.29 -7.33 -5.22
CA GLY A 186 -12.07 -8.61 -5.90
C GLY A 186 -10.90 -8.56 -6.88
N VAL A 187 -10.87 -7.53 -7.74
CA VAL A 187 -9.74 -7.30 -8.69
C VAL A 187 -8.41 -7.14 -7.95
N LEU A 188 -8.39 -6.42 -6.82
CA LEU A 188 -7.17 -6.28 -6.01
C LEU A 188 -6.70 -7.62 -5.48
N MET A 189 -7.60 -8.44 -4.92
CA MET A 189 -7.26 -9.76 -4.37
C MET A 189 -6.75 -10.72 -5.45
N ASP A 190 -7.35 -10.71 -6.65
CA ASP A 190 -6.89 -11.50 -7.79
C ASP A 190 -5.46 -11.12 -8.22
N LEU A 191 -5.16 -9.81 -8.27
CA LEU A 191 -3.81 -9.32 -8.56
C LEU A 191 -2.80 -9.76 -7.49
N VAL A 192 -3.13 -9.60 -6.21
CA VAL A 192 -2.24 -9.93 -5.09
C VAL A 192 -1.96 -11.43 -5.08
N ARG A 193 -3.00 -12.27 -5.13
CA ARG A 193 -2.85 -13.73 -5.10
C ARG A 193 -2.19 -14.27 -6.36
N GLY A 194 -2.56 -13.74 -7.53
CA GLY A 194 -1.99 -14.17 -8.81
C GLY A 194 -0.50 -13.83 -8.98
N THR A 195 0.06 -12.95 -8.14
CA THR A 195 1.48 -12.58 -8.17
C THR A 195 2.28 -13.12 -6.99
N GLY A 196 1.63 -13.74 -6.00
CA GLY A 196 2.27 -14.19 -4.76
C GLY A 196 2.77 -13.04 -3.88
N LEU A 197 2.18 -11.86 -4.03
CA LEU A 197 2.54 -10.64 -3.33
C LEU A 197 2.10 -10.70 -1.87
N SER A 198 2.97 -10.33 -0.95
CA SER A 198 2.61 -10.13 0.46
C SER A 198 1.89 -8.80 0.62
N ALA A 199 0.83 -8.74 1.43
CA ALA A 199 0.07 -7.50 1.58
C ALA A 199 -0.35 -7.23 3.03
N LEU A 200 -0.32 -5.94 3.41
CA LEU A 200 -0.96 -5.41 4.61
C LEU A 200 -2.01 -4.38 4.17
N ILE A 201 -3.27 -4.70 4.38
CA ILE A 201 -4.41 -3.91 3.91
C ILE A 201 -5.20 -3.41 5.11
N ALA A 202 -5.15 -2.10 5.36
CA ALA A 202 -5.99 -1.46 6.36
C ALA A 202 -7.41 -1.27 5.82
N THR A 203 -8.39 -1.68 6.59
CA THR A 203 -9.81 -1.46 6.27
C THR A 203 -10.66 -1.43 7.55
N HIS A 204 -11.75 -0.69 7.51
CA HIS A 204 -12.79 -0.75 8.54
C HIS A 204 -13.95 -1.70 8.14
N ASN A 205 -13.95 -2.21 6.91
CA ASN A 205 -14.96 -3.16 6.43
C ASN A 205 -14.57 -4.59 6.83
N LEU A 206 -15.31 -5.17 7.79
CA LEU A 206 -15.04 -6.50 8.32
C LEU A 206 -15.33 -7.62 7.31
N GLU A 207 -16.28 -7.43 6.38
CA GLU A 207 -16.57 -8.40 5.34
C GLU A 207 -15.41 -8.53 4.35
N LEU A 208 -14.80 -7.41 3.97
CA LEU A 208 -13.61 -7.42 3.13
C LEU A 208 -12.41 -7.97 3.89
N ALA A 209 -12.25 -7.64 5.18
CA ALA A 209 -11.18 -8.17 6.03
C ALA A 209 -11.24 -9.70 6.14
N ALA A 210 -12.42 -10.29 6.24
CA ALA A 210 -12.63 -11.73 6.33
C ALA A 210 -12.20 -12.51 5.06
N ARG A 211 -11.97 -11.84 3.93
CA ARG A 211 -11.49 -12.45 2.67
C ARG A 211 -9.98 -12.56 2.58
N MET A 212 -9.26 -12.04 3.57
CA MET A 212 -7.81 -12.08 3.68
C MET A 212 -7.37 -13.27 4.56
N ASP A 213 -6.10 -13.59 4.54
CA ASP A 213 -5.60 -14.81 5.20
C ASP A 213 -5.60 -14.68 6.74
N ARG A 214 -5.39 -13.46 7.25
CA ARG A 214 -5.40 -13.17 8.69
C ARG A 214 -5.92 -11.76 8.95
N VAL A 215 -6.62 -11.59 10.06
CA VAL A 215 -7.11 -10.30 10.54
C VAL A 215 -6.40 -9.95 11.84
N VAL A 216 -5.84 -8.75 11.91
CA VAL A 216 -5.27 -8.16 13.13
C VAL A 216 -5.99 -6.86 13.46
N ARG A 217 -6.01 -6.50 14.71
CA ARG A 217 -6.65 -5.25 15.15
C ARG A 217 -5.62 -4.28 15.70
N LEU A 218 -5.80 -3.00 15.40
CA LEU A 218 -5.04 -1.93 16.03
C LEU A 218 -5.95 -1.20 17.02
N GLU A 219 -5.67 -1.36 18.31
CA GLU A 219 -6.45 -0.79 19.40
C GLU A 219 -5.53 -0.01 20.35
N ALA A 220 -5.88 1.24 20.67
CA ALA A 220 -5.10 2.11 21.54
C ALA A 220 -3.59 2.17 21.22
N GLY A 221 -3.25 2.12 19.90
CA GLY A 221 -1.86 2.16 19.41
C GLY A 221 -1.09 0.84 19.52
N ARG A 222 -1.77 -0.28 19.80
CA ARG A 222 -1.18 -1.63 19.88
C ARG A 222 -1.87 -2.57 18.90
N VAL A 223 -1.14 -3.55 18.39
CA VAL A 223 -1.71 -4.65 17.61
C VAL A 223 -2.12 -5.77 18.55
N VAL A 224 -3.37 -6.23 18.40
CA VAL A 224 -4.01 -7.28 19.19
C VAL A 224 -4.68 -8.31 18.29
#